data_95796456de82e135d0cf11409f5d998e
#
_entry.id   95796456de82e135d0cf11409f5d998e
#
_cell.length_a   1.000
_cell.length_b   1.000
_cell.length_c   1.000
_cell.angle_alpha   90.00
_cell.angle_beta   90.00
_cell.angle_gamma   90.00
#
_symmetry.space_group_name_H-M   'P 1'
#
loop_
_entity.id
_entity.type
_entity.pdbx_description
1 polymer ?
#
loop_
_entity_poly.entity_id
_entity_poly.type
_entity_poly.pdbx_seq_one_letter_code
_entity_poly.pdbx_strand_id
1 'polypeptide(L)'
;IAGCSKNSSGSTFPTLKYNETKISFADFIGSDQCQACHADIYEQWKGSSHALAGGPATANNIIAPFNGQPIVLDDVVVYPEQVGSTYRFRMVTPAGDIKQTIDVEFVVGKGLMYGGGTQTFFGKYEDGTYRFLPFDYSKHEESWFVQLKRDEKWVKIRKDIKLDDLYNWPPHRTLGEINDIS
;
A
#
# COMPACT_ATOMS: atom_id res chain seq x y z
N ILE A 1 29.19 -17.37 25.51
CA ILE A 1 29.55 -17.06 24.10
C ILE A 1 29.26 -18.33 23.32
N ALA A 2 28.06 -18.44 22.74
CA ALA A 2 27.72 -19.53 21.83
C ALA A 2 27.96 -19.04 20.40
N GLY A 3 28.94 -19.64 19.73
CA GLY A 3 29.34 -19.31 18.37
C GLY A 3 28.26 -19.76 17.35
N CYS A 4 27.86 -18.88 16.46
CA CYS A 4 27.12 -19.22 15.26
C CYS A 4 27.98 -20.02 14.31
N SER A 5 27.72 -21.30 14.17
CA SER A 5 28.31 -22.17 13.14
C SER A 5 27.64 -21.85 11.80
N LYS A 6 28.42 -21.41 10.82
CA LYS A 6 27.98 -21.30 9.43
C LYS A 6 27.95 -22.69 8.80
N ASN A 7 26.79 -23.33 8.77
CA ASN A 7 26.55 -24.45 7.89
C ASN A 7 25.82 -23.94 6.64
N SER A 8 26.56 -23.83 5.55
CA SER A 8 26.03 -23.65 4.19
C SER A 8 25.54 -25.02 3.65
N SER A 9 24.38 -25.43 4.07
CA SER A 9 23.60 -26.46 3.36
C SER A 9 22.43 -25.75 2.72
N GLY A 10 22.31 -25.87 1.40
CA GLY A 10 21.24 -25.25 0.61
C GLY A 10 19.87 -25.58 1.19
N SER A 11 19.29 -24.62 1.87
CA SER A 11 17.93 -24.67 2.34
C SER A 11 17.02 -24.38 1.14
N THR A 12 16.52 -25.42 0.52
CA THR A 12 15.31 -25.30 -0.29
C THR A 12 14.18 -24.98 0.68
N PHE A 13 13.83 -23.69 0.76
CA PHE A 13 12.62 -23.29 1.47
C PHE A 13 11.44 -23.99 0.78
N PRO A 14 10.58 -24.71 1.53
CA PRO A 14 9.39 -25.27 0.94
C PRO A 14 8.56 -24.12 0.36
N THR A 15 8.16 -24.24 -0.89
CA THR A 15 7.20 -23.32 -1.51
C THR A 15 5.88 -23.50 -0.76
N LEU A 16 5.61 -22.61 0.19
CA LEU A 16 4.34 -22.61 0.90
C LEU A 16 3.26 -22.21 -0.10
N LYS A 17 2.40 -23.16 -0.43
CA LYS A 17 1.19 -22.82 -1.19
C LYS A 17 0.31 -21.95 -0.30
N TYR A 18 -0.08 -20.80 -0.80
CA TYR A 18 -0.81 -19.76 -0.07
C TYR A 18 -2.08 -20.28 0.64
N ASN A 19 -2.68 -21.37 0.14
CA ASN A 19 -3.90 -21.98 0.68
C ASN A 19 -3.65 -23.00 1.81
N GLU A 20 -2.41 -23.25 2.21
CA GLU A 20 -2.08 -24.29 3.20
C GLU A 20 -1.70 -23.70 4.57
N THR A 21 -1.50 -22.40 4.69
CA THR A 21 -1.19 -21.75 5.97
C THR A 21 -2.49 -21.44 6.72
N LYS A 22 -2.74 -22.17 7.78
CA LYS A 22 -3.82 -21.86 8.75
C LYS A 22 -3.42 -20.76 9.74
N ILE A 23 -2.50 -19.87 9.35
CA ILE A 23 -2.06 -18.76 10.19
C ILE A 23 -3.20 -17.75 10.26
N SER A 24 -3.68 -17.50 11.45
CA SER A 24 -4.66 -16.45 11.75
C SER A 24 -3.98 -15.22 12.31
N PHE A 25 -4.69 -14.10 12.37
CA PHE A 25 -4.17 -12.90 13.02
C PHE A 25 -3.79 -13.14 14.50
N ALA A 26 -4.49 -14.05 15.16
CA ALA A 26 -4.21 -14.41 16.57
C ALA A 26 -2.87 -15.16 16.76
N ASP A 27 -2.28 -15.68 15.69
CA ASP A 27 -0.98 -16.35 15.75
C ASP A 27 0.20 -15.37 15.78
N PHE A 28 -0.05 -14.08 15.49
CA PHE A 28 0.96 -13.03 15.59
C PHE A 28 1.02 -12.48 17.00
N ILE A 29 2.16 -12.62 17.64
CA ILE A 29 2.37 -12.14 19.03
C ILE A 29 2.51 -10.61 19.15
N GLY A 30 2.70 -9.91 18.02
CA GLY A 30 2.93 -8.47 18.00
C GLY A 30 4.32 -8.04 18.44
N SER A 31 4.71 -6.85 18.04
CA SER A 31 6.04 -6.29 18.34
C SER A 31 6.24 -5.96 19.83
N ASP A 32 5.16 -5.71 20.57
CA ASP A 32 5.22 -5.38 22.01
C ASP A 32 5.83 -6.51 22.84
N GLN A 33 5.71 -7.76 22.39
CA GLN A 33 6.34 -8.91 23.06
C GLN A 33 7.87 -8.89 22.97
N CYS A 34 8.43 -8.20 21.98
CA CYS A 34 9.87 -8.06 21.83
C CYS A 34 10.48 -7.13 22.92
N GLN A 35 9.67 -6.22 23.48
CA GLN A 35 10.12 -5.22 24.45
C GLN A 35 10.71 -5.84 25.71
N ALA A 36 10.16 -6.95 26.18
CA ALA A 36 10.60 -7.60 27.43
C ALA A 36 12.09 -8.00 27.42
N CYS A 37 12.62 -8.39 26.25
CA CYS A 37 14.01 -8.82 26.08
C CYS A 37 14.87 -7.80 25.35
N HIS A 38 14.28 -6.88 24.58
CA HIS A 38 14.96 -5.94 23.69
C HIS A 38 14.51 -4.49 23.90
N ALA A 39 14.38 -4.05 25.17
CA ALA A 39 13.79 -2.76 25.53
C ALA A 39 14.42 -1.57 24.77
N ASP A 40 15.73 -1.46 24.74
CA ASP A 40 16.44 -0.34 24.09
C ASP A 40 16.23 -0.32 22.58
N ILE A 41 16.29 -1.50 21.94
CA ILE A 41 16.07 -1.67 20.49
C ILE A 41 14.60 -1.39 20.15
N TYR A 42 13.69 -1.86 21.00
CA TYR A 42 12.25 -1.64 20.82
C TYR A 42 11.91 -0.15 20.88
N GLU A 43 12.42 0.61 21.82
CA GLU A 43 12.15 2.05 21.91
C GLU A 43 12.72 2.83 20.73
N GLN A 44 13.93 2.47 20.23
CA GLN A 44 14.49 3.06 19.02
C GLN A 44 13.65 2.73 17.79
N TRP A 45 13.22 1.46 17.65
CA TRP A 45 12.38 1.02 16.55
C TRP A 45 11.01 1.67 16.56
N LYS A 46 10.33 1.73 17.72
CA LYS A 46 8.99 2.29 17.90
C LYS A 46 8.87 3.74 17.42
N GLY A 47 9.92 4.53 17.60
CA GLY A 47 10.00 5.91 17.12
C GLY A 47 10.49 6.06 15.68
N SER A 48 10.87 4.97 15.02
CA SER A 48 11.44 5.02 13.68
C SER A 48 10.39 5.26 12.60
N SER A 49 10.84 5.81 11.45
CA SER A 49 9.98 5.93 10.27
C SER A 49 9.45 4.59 9.79
N HIS A 50 10.16 3.48 10.02
CA HIS A 50 9.70 2.14 9.65
C HIS A 50 8.52 1.68 10.50
N ALA A 51 8.60 1.81 11.83
CA ALA A 51 7.51 1.44 12.72
C ALA A 51 6.26 2.30 12.49
N LEU A 52 6.47 3.55 12.08
CA LEU A 52 5.41 4.53 11.83
C LEU A 52 5.02 4.65 10.36
N ALA A 53 5.59 3.82 9.47
CA ALA A 53 5.44 3.96 8.02
C ALA A 53 4.01 3.75 7.53
N GLY A 54 3.22 2.91 8.19
CA GLY A 54 1.88 2.57 7.73
C GLY A 54 0.86 2.47 8.84
N GLY A 55 -0.36 2.14 8.47
CA GLY A 55 -1.45 1.92 9.43
C GLY A 55 -2.82 1.94 8.75
N PRO A 56 -3.90 1.70 9.53
CA PRO A 56 -5.25 1.79 9.01
C PRO A 56 -5.55 3.21 8.49
N ALA A 57 -6.46 3.31 7.52
CA ALA A 57 -6.84 4.57 6.89
C ALA A 57 -7.66 5.46 7.85
N THR A 58 -6.98 6.15 8.73
CA THR A 58 -7.56 7.09 9.70
C THR A 58 -7.06 8.51 9.47
N ALA A 59 -7.73 9.50 10.03
CA ALA A 59 -7.32 10.91 9.93
C ALA A 59 -5.86 11.16 10.38
N ASN A 60 -5.33 10.35 11.33
CA ASN A 60 -3.95 10.46 11.78
C ASN A 60 -2.93 9.85 10.80
N ASN A 61 -3.38 9.00 9.90
CA ASN A 61 -2.51 8.27 8.99
C ASN A 61 -2.62 8.77 7.54
N ILE A 62 -3.73 9.38 7.17
CA ILE A 62 -3.95 9.95 5.83
C ILE A 62 -3.27 11.33 5.74
N ILE A 63 -2.41 11.50 4.74
CA ILE A 63 -1.78 12.79 4.41
C ILE A 63 -2.27 13.35 3.08
N ALA A 64 -2.82 12.49 2.22
CA ALA A 64 -3.36 12.88 0.93
C ALA A 64 -4.71 13.62 1.07
N PRO A 65 -5.02 14.56 0.17
CA PRO A 65 -6.28 15.29 0.20
C PRO A 65 -7.43 14.46 -0.38
N PHE A 66 -8.19 13.78 0.48
CA PHE A 66 -9.44 13.13 0.10
C PHE A 66 -10.60 14.13 0.12
N ASN A 67 -10.47 15.20 -0.65
CA ASN A 67 -11.37 16.36 -0.68
C ASN A 67 -12.31 16.41 -1.89
N GLY A 68 -12.38 15.33 -2.67
CA GLY A 68 -13.22 15.24 -3.86
C GLY A 68 -12.66 15.95 -5.10
N GLN A 69 -11.43 16.46 -5.07
CA GLN A 69 -10.80 17.01 -6.26
C GLN A 69 -10.55 15.90 -7.29
N PRO A 70 -11.00 16.06 -8.55
CA PRO A 70 -10.97 14.98 -9.52
C PRO A 70 -9.56 14.70 -10.04
N ILE A 71 -9.26 13.42 -10.17
CA ILE A 71 -8.14 12.87 -10.94
C ILE A 71 -8.70 12.42 -12.28
N VAL A 72 -8.33 13.09 -13.38
CA VAL A 72 -8.92 12.85 -14.69
C VAL A 72 -8.02 11.91 -15.49
N LEU A 73 -8.57 10.74 -15.85
CA LEU A 73 -8.01 9.78 -16.79
C LEU A 73 -8.78 9.80 -18.11
N ASP A 74 -8.36 8.99 -19.08
CA ASP A 74 -8.98 8.95 -20.41
C ASP A 74 -10.42 8.43 -20.36
N ASP A 75 -10.66 7.36 -19.63
CA ASP A 75 -11.92 6.62 -19.59
C ASP A 75 -12.71 6.79 -18.27
N VAL A 76 -12.14 7.42 -17.27
CA VAL A 76 -12.79 7.68 -15.98
C VAL A 76 -12.32 8.95 -15.30
N VAL A 77 -13.14 9.48 -14.42
CA VAL A 77 -12.78 10.49 -13.43
C VAL A 77 -12.79 9.84 -12.05
N VAL A 78 -11.67 9.93 -11.34
CA VAL A 78 -11.52 9.36 -10.01
C VAL A 78 -11.63 10.47 -8.97
N TYR A 79 -12.49 10.26 -7.98
CA TYR A 79 -12.69 11.18 -6.88
C TYR A 79 -12.14 10.57 -5.59
N PRO A 80 -10.95 11.00 -5.11
CA PRO A 80 -10.52 10.70 -3.75
C PRO A 80 -11.41 11.49 -2.79
N GLU A 81 -12.24 10.79 -2.02
CA GLU A 81 -13.23 11.46 -1.16
C GLU A 81 -13.30 10.81 0.22
N GLN A 82 -13.67 11.60 1.21
CA GLN A 82 -13.97 11.12 2.55
C GLN A 82 -15.48 11.15 2.77
N VAL A 83 -16.04 10.01 3.21
CA VAL A 83 -17.46 9.89 3.57
C VAL A 83 -17.57 9.37 4.99
N GLY A 84 -17.96 10.23 5.91
CA GLY A 84 -17.87 9.92 7.33
C GLY A 84 -16.42 9.67 7.76
N SER A 85 -16.11 8.49 8.29
CA SER A 85 -14.76 8.08 8.66
C SER A 85 -14.03 7.31 7.56
N THR A 86 -14.70 7.02 6.43
CA THR A 86 -14.16 6.19 5.34
C THR A 86 -13.52 7.06 4.28
N TYR A 87 -12.30 6.72 3.88
CA TYR A 87 -11.58 7.28 2.74
C TYR A 87 -11.76 6.33 1.56
N ARG A 88 -12.05 6.86 0.35
CA ARG A 88 -12.30 6.01 -0.80
C ARG A 88 -11.95 6.68 -2.12
N PHE A 89 -11.74 5.87 -3.15
CA PHE A 89 -11.67 6.30 -4.53
C PHE A 89 -12.95 5.89 -5.24
N ARG A 90 -13.74 6.88 -5.66
CA ARG A 90 -14.93 6.69 -6.47
C ARG A 90 -14.61 7.01 -7.92
N MET A 91 -14.81 6.06 -8.81
CA MET A 91 -14.48 6.11 -10.24
C MET A 91 -15.75 6.23 -11.05
N VAL A 92 -15.84 7.27 -11.87
CA VAL A 92 -17.03 7.61 -12.63
C VAL A 92 -16.68 7.68 -14.11
N THR A 93 -17.50 7.05 -14.95
CA THR A 93 -17.36 7.12 -16.41
C THR A 93 -17.70 8.51 -16.93
N PRO A 94 -17.31 8.88 -18.17
CA PRO A 94 -17.72 10.15 -18.78
C PRO A 94 -19.24 10.30 -18.93
N ALA A 95 -19.99 9.19 -18.94
CA ALA A 95 -21.45 9.20 -18.97
C ALA A 95 -22.08 9.50 -17.59
N GLY A 96 -21.28 9.53 -16.52
CA GLY A 96 -21.72 9.79 -15.16
C GLY A 96 -22.02 8.54 -14.33
N ASP A 97 -21.84 7.34 -14.90
CA ASP A 97 -22.07 6.09 -14.19
C ASP A 97 -20.90 5.75 -13.25
N ILE A 98 -21.20 5.23 -12.07
CA ILE A 98 -20.17 4.74 -11.16
C ILE A 98 -19.63 3.42 -11.70
N LYS A 99 -18.37 3.43 -12.16
CA LYS A 99 -17.65 2.23 -12.62
C LYS A 99 -17.22 1.36 -11.43
N GLN A 100 -16.67 2.01 -10.39
CA GLN A 100 -16.15 1.34 -9.22
C GLN A 100 -16.04 2.31 -8.03
N THR A 101 -16.16 1.77 -6.83
CA THR A 101 -15.79 2.47 -5.60
C THR A 101 -14.95 1.52 -4.76
N ILE A 102 -13.79 1.97 -4.28
CA ILE A 102 -12.90 1.17 -3.46
C ILE A 102 -12.58 1.96 -2.20
N ASP A 103 -12.93 1.38 -1.05
CA ASP A 103 -12.58 1.94 0.23
C ASP A 103 -11.09 1.69 0.53
N VAL A 104 -10.45 2.70 1.10
CA VAL A 104 -9.06 2.61 1.55
C VAL A 104 -9.06 2.03 2.95
N GLU A 105 -8.44 0.87 3.10
CA GLU A 105 -8.36 0.16 4.38
C GLU A 105 -7.04 0.44 5.11
N PHE A 106 -5.96 0.59 4.33
CA PHE A 106 -4.62 0.70 4.88
C PHE A 106 -3.77 1.66 4.04
N VAL A 107 -2.80 2.31 4.67
CA VAL A 107 -1.85 3.20 4.00
C VAL A 107 -0.42 2.90 4.39
N VAL A 108 0.51 3.18 3.47
CA VAL A 108 1.94 3.21 3.71
C VAL A 108 2.48 4.57 3.28
N GLY A 109 3.36 5.15 4.09
CA GLY A 109 3.84 6.51 3.93
C GLY A 109 2.98 7.51 4.70
N LYS A 110 3.55 8.09 5.77
CA LYS A 110 2.86 9.05 6.67
C LYS A 110 3.52 10.43 6.67
N GLY A 111 4.30 10.73 5.65
CA GLY A 111 4.97 12.02 5.54
C GLY A 111 6.15 12.22 6.51
N LEU A 112 6.69 11.14 7.07
CA LEU A 112 7.80 11.17 8.03
C LEU A 112 9.18 11.17 7.36
N MET A 113 9.24 10.92 6.06
CA MET A 113 10.49 10.98 5.31
C MET A 113 10.89 12.43 5.03
N TYR A 114 12.19 12.65 4.83
CA TYR A 114 12.70 13.93 4.36
C TYR A 114 11.98 14.37 3.09
N GLY A 115 11.48 15.59 3.04
CA GLY A 115 10.63 16.06 1.93
C GLY A 115 9.18 15.56 1.95
N GLY A 116 8.78 14.80 3.00
CA GLY A 116 7.41 14.32 3.19
C GLY A 116 7.08 13.01 2.50
N GLY A 117 7.91 12.55 1.54
CA GLY A 117 7.73 11.26 0.86
C GLY A 117 6.43 11.12 0.08
N THR A 118 6.04 9.88 -0.14
CA THR A 118 4.81 9.49 -0.82
C THR A 118 3.88 8.70 0.09
N GLN A 119 2.60 8.67 -0.24
CA GLN A 119 1.61 7.81 0.42
C GLN A 119 0.97 6.89 -0.61
N THR A 120 0.99 5.59 -0.29
CA THR A 120 0.39 4.50 -1.07
C THR A 120 -0.80 3.95 -0.31
N PHE A 121 -1.81 3.51 -1.02
CA PHE A 121 -3.10 3.09 -0.49
C PHE A 121 -3.38 1.62 -0.81
N PHE A 122 -4.07 0.95 0.10
CA PHE A 122 -4.53 -0.42 -0.05
C PHE A 122 -6.05 -0.46 0.12
N GLY A 123 -6.70 -1.16 -0.79
CA GLY A 123 -8.12 -1.47 -0.71
C GLY A 123 -8.35 -2.95 -0.51
N LYS A 124 -9.47 -3.29 0.12
CA LYS A 124 -9.96 -4.65 0.21
C LYS A 124 -10.85 -4.95 -0.99
N TYR A 125 -10.57 -6.05 -1.67
CA TYR A 125 -11.34 -6.51 -2.82
C TYR A 125 -12.37 -7.56 -2.41
N GLU A 126 -13.34 -7.83 -3.30
CA GLU A 126 -14.45 -8.75 -3.03
C GLU A 126 -13.98 -10.17 -2.69
N ASP A 127 -12.83 -10.59 -3.22
CA ASP A 127 -12.20 -11.88 -2.92
C ASP A 127 -11.54 -11.92 -1.53
N GLY A 128 -11.62 -10.83 -0.76
CA GLY A 128 -11.04 -10.69 0.57
C GLY A 128 -9.56 -10.31 0.58
N THR A 129 -8.91 -10.20 -0.57
CA THR A 129 -7.49 -9.80 -0.66
C THR A 129 -7.32 -8.30 -0.49
N TYR A 130 -6.16 -7.90 0.05
CA TYR A 130 -5.73 -6.50 0.08
C TYR A 130 -4.77 -6.27 -1.07
N ARG A 131 -5.04 -5.24 -1.86
CA ARG A 131 -4.22 -4.89 -3.03
C ARG A 131 -3.85 -3.42 -3.00
N PHE A 132 -2.71 -3.11 -3.59
CA PHE A 132 -2.34 -1.72 -3.87
C PHE A 132 -3.39 -1.07 -4.77
N LEU A 133 -3.77 0.15 -4.42
CA LEU A 133 -4.53 1.01 -5.31
C LEU A 133 -3.56 1.77 -6.22
N PRO A 134 -3.91 2.02 -7.48
CA PRO A 134 -2.97 2.54 -8.47
C PRO A 134 -2.71 4.05 -8.36
N PHE A 135 -3.17 4.67 -7.31
CA PHE A 135 -3.03 6.10 -7.05
C PHE A 135 -2.16 6.31 -5.83
N ASP A 136 -1.09 7.07 -5.99
CA ASP A 136 -0.22 7.51 -4.92
C ASP A 136 -0.26 9.03 -4.79
N TYR A 137 0.10 9.53 -3.62
CA TYR A 137 0.19 10.95 -3.35
C TYR A 137 1.61 11.34 -2.94
N SER A 138 2.17 12.35 -3.60
CA SER A 138 3.43 12.97 -3.21
C SER A 138 3.15 14.19 -2.33
N LYS A 139 3.59 14.15 -1.07
CA LYS A 139 3.46 15.28 -0.16
C LYS A 139 4.36 16.44 -0.57
N HIS A 140 5.53 16.15 -1.10
CA HIS A 140 6.48 17.18 -1.54
C HIS A 140 5.95 17.97 -2.74
N GLU A 141 5.35 17.26 -3.72
CA GLU A 141 4.81 17.89 -4.92
C GLU A 141 3.34 18.30 -4.78
N GLU A 142 2.72 17.96 -3.65
CA GLU A 142 1.29 18.17 -3.37
C GLU A 142 0.40 17.66 -4.52
N SER A 143 0.79 16.53 -5.11
CA SER A 143 0.16 16.00 -6.31
C SER A 143 -0.07 14.50 -6.27
N TRP A 144 -1.15 14.07 -6.93
CA TRP A 144 -1.41 12.68 -7.21
C TRP A 144 -0.58 12.20 -8.37
N PHE A 145 -0.11 10.95 -8.31
CA PHE A 145 0.54 10.26 -9.42
C PHE A 145 0.07 8.81 -9.49
N VAL A 146 0.31 8.15 -10.61
CA VAL A 146 -0.07 6.76 -10.81
C VAL A 146 1.14 5.86 -10.67
N GLN A 147 0.91 4.65 -10.15
CA GLN A 147 1.95 3.63 -10.04
C GLN A 147 2.28 2.99 -11.39
N LEU A 148 2.56 3.81 -12.38
CA LEU A 148 2.99 3.40 -13.70
C LEU A 148 4.38 3.98 -13.93
N LYS A 149 5.34 3.15 -14.37
CA LYS A 149 6.66 3.60 -14.79
C LYS A 149 6.78 3.54 -16.30
N ARG A 150 7.29 4.62 -16.89
CA ARG A 150 7.79 4.66 -18.27
C ARG A 150 9.23 5.16 -18.22
N ASP A 151 10.14 4.45 -18.86
CA ASP A 151 11.58 4.79 -18.85
C ASP A 151 12.12 4.98 -17.42
N GLU A 152 11.75 4.05 -16.52
CA GLU A 152 12.12 4.02 -15.10
C GLU A 152 11.61 5.21 -14.26
N LYS A 153 10.82 6.12 -14.84
CA LYS A 153 10.24 7.27 -14.13
C LYS A 153 8.77 7.04 -13.83
N TRP A 154 8.34 7.49 -12.65
CA TRP A 154 6.93 7.54 -12.31
C TRP A 154 6.17 8.48 -13.25
N VAL A 155 5.02 8.02 -13.71
CA VAL A 155 4.18 8.80 -14.62
C VAL A 155 3.22 9.65 -13.81
N LYS A 156 3.29 10.97 -14.02
CA LYS A 156 2.24 11.89 -13.51
C LYS A 156 0.92 11.54 -14.17
N ILE A 157 -0.16 11.78 -13.44
CA ILE A 157 -1.51 11.58 -13.97
C ILE A 157 -1.70 12.43 -15.23
N ARG A 158 -2.16 11.77 -16.28
CA ARG A 158 -2.41 12.38 -17.61
C ARG A 158 -3.73 11.86 -18.15
N LYS A 159 -4.38 12.70 -18.94
CA LYS A 159 -5.70 12.39 -19.54
C LYS A 159 -5.66 11.30 -20.61
N ASP A 160 -4.49 10.86 -21.05
CA ASP A 160 -4.30 9.79 -22.04
C ASP A 160 -4.04 8.41 -21.39
N ILE A 161 -4.12 8.31 -20.07
CA ILE A 161 -3.96 7.07 -19.32
C ILE A 161 -5.36 6.50 -19.04
N LYS A 162 -5.58 5.23 -19.37
CA LYS A 162 -6.81 4.51 -19.04
C LYS A 162 -6.67 3.83 -17.68
N LEU A 163 -7.79 3.68 -16.99
CA LEU A 163 -7.81 2.99 -15.71
C LEU A 163 -7.29 1.55 -15.85
N ASP A 164 -7.69 0.84 -16.90
CA ASP A 164 -7.27 -0.54 -17.14
C ASP A 164 -5.75 -0.68 -17.36
N ASP A 165 -5.07 0.35 -17.88
CA ASP A 165 -3.61 0.36 -18.00
C ASP A 165 -2.93 0.34 -16.62
N LEU A 166 -3.58 0.91 -15.62
CA LEU A 166 -3.10 0.90 -14.23
C LEU A 166 -3.33 -0.46 -13.56
N TYR A 167 -4.39 -1.16 -13.93
CA TYR A 167 -4.70 -2.48 -13.38
C TYR A 167 -3.83 -3.60 -13.95
N ASN A 168 -3.22 -3.41 -15.11
CA ASN A 168 -2.30 -4.37 -15.72
C ASN A 168 -0.86 -4.27 -15.19
N TRP A 169 -0.61 -3.38 -14.22
CA TRP A 169 0.70 -3.21 -13.60
C TRP A 169 0.82 -4.02 -12.30
N PRO A 170 2.05 -4.45 -11.91
CA PRO A 170 2.31 -5.26 -10.72
C PRO A 170 1.60 -4.86 -9.41
N PRO A 171 1.31 -3.58 -9.12
CA PRO A 171 0.61 -3.20 -7.90
C PRO A 171 -0.75 -3.86 -7.67
N HIS A 172 -1.41 -4.32 -8.74
CA HIS A 172 -2.68 -5.04 -8.64
C HIS A 172 -2.55 -6.52 -8.33
N ARG A 173 -1.35 -7.04 -8.43
CA ARG A 173 -1.11 -8.43 -8.05
C ARG A 173 -1.16 -8.54 -6.53
N THR A 174 -1.70 -9.64 -6.04
CA THR A 174 -1.60 -9.99 -4.63
C THR A 174 -0.13 -10.12 -4.25
N LEU A 175 0.21 -9.90 -2.99
CA LEU A 175 1.59 -10.10 -2.52
C LEU A 175 2.15 -11.50 -2.84
N GLY A 176 1.26 -12.52 -2.99
CA GLY A 176 1.64 -13.85 -3.44
C GLY A 176 2.05 -13.92 -4.91
N GLU A 177 1.49 -13.07 -5.78
CA GLU A 177 1.83 -13.03 -7.21
C GLU A 177 3.12 -12.25 -7.51
N ILE A 178 3.54 -11.35 -6.59
CA ILE A 178 4.78 -10.59 -6.73
C ILE A 178 6.02 -11.50 -6.62
N ASN A 179 5.90 -12.63 -5.93
CA ASN A 179 7.00 -13.57 -5.78
C ASN A 179 7.29 -14.43 -7.02
N ASP A 180 6.40 -14.43 -8.02
CA ASP A 180 6.58 -15.14 -9.29
C ASP A 180 7.32 -14.31 -10.36
N ILE A 181 7.78 -13.11 -10.01
CA ILE A 181 8.63 -12.27 -10.86
C ILE A 181 10.09 -12.51 -10.47
N SER A 182 10.61 -13.70 -10.73
CA SER A 182 12.05 -14.01 -10.66
C SER A 182 12.60 -14.15 -12.08
#